data_4b51a8da6fbc3bea5761074061cc8821
#
_entry.id   4b51a8da6fbc3bea5761074061cc8821
#
_cell.length_a   1.000
_cell.length_b   1.000
_cell.length_c   1.000
_cell.angle_alpha   90.00
_cell.angle_beta   90.00
_cell.angle_gamma   90.00
#
_symmetry.space_group_name_H-M   'P 1'
#
loop_
_entity.id
_entity.type
_entity.pdbx_description
1 polymer ?
#
loop_
_entity_poly.entity_id
_entity_poly.type
_entity_poly.pdbx_seq_one_letter_code
_entity_poly.pdbx_strand_id
1 'polypeptide(L)'
;AMQSELQKMLFTAQTSDNLIKVTVNGAMEIIELVIEEGAYANYSEKNLARAIKDTIDKAMTKAKKASSENMKKMMGEMGGLPGLS
;
A
#
# COMPACT_ATOMS: atom_id res chain seq x y z
N ALA A 1 -0.98 -15.48 -14.27
CA ALA A 1 0.12 -14.54 -14.38
C ALA A 1 0.36 -13.82 -13.07
N MET A 2 1.61 -13.47 -12.80
CA MET A 2 2.01 -12.81 -11.56
C MET A 2 1.29 -11.48 -11.34
N GLN A 3 1.06 -10.75 -12.41
CA GLN A 3 0.40 -9.46 -12.35
C GLN A 3 -1.04 -9.59 -11.85
N SER A 4 -1.69 -10.67 -12.24
CA SER A 4 -3.06 -10.96 -11.83
C SER A 4 -3.15 -11.20 -10.32
N GLU A 5 -2.17 -11.90 -9.76
CA GLU A 5 -2.11 -12.17 -8.33
C GLU A 5 -1.81 -10.90 -7.55
N LEU A 6 -0.90 -10.06 -8.05
CA LEU A 6 -0.58 -8.80 -7.41
C LEU A 6 -1.78 -7.88 -7.36
N GLN A 7 -2.60 -7.89 -8.40
CA GLN A 7 -3.80 -7.06 -8.43
C GLN A 7 -4.84 -7.48 -7.39
N LYS A 8 -4.80 -8.72 -6.94
CA LYS A 8 -5.70 -9.22 -5.91
C LYS A 8 -5.23 -8.94 -4.50
N MET A 9 -3.97 -8.62 -4.34
CA MET A 9 -3.41 -8.31 -3.02
C MET A 9 -3.74 -6.87 -2.66
N LEU A 10 -4.45 -6.69 -1.55
CA LEU A 10 -4.90 -5.37 -1.13
C LEU A 10 -4.16 -4.93 0.13
N PHE A 11 -3.76 -3.67 0.12
CA PHE A 11 -3.06 -3.05 1.24
C PHE A 11 -3.75 -1.75 1.59
N THR A 12 -4.07 -1.59 2.86
CA THR A 12 -4.83 -0.44 3.34
C THR A 12 -3.99 0.36 4.34
N ALA A 13 -4.06 1.67 4.22
CA ALA A 13 -3.50 2.58 5.20
C ALA A 13 -4.56 3.62 5.53
N GLN A 14 -4.50 4.16 6.74
CA GLN A 14 -5.45 5.16 7.17
C GLN A 14 -4.81 6.09 8.18
N THR A 15 -5.37 7.29 8.32
CA THR A 15 -4.92 8.24 9.33
C THR A 15 -5.31 7.74 10.71
N SER A 16 -4.61 8.23 11.74
CA SER A 16 -4.88 7.82 13.12
C SER A 16 -6.28 8.18 13.59
N ASP A 17 -6.87 9.19 12.98
CA ASP A 17 -8.25 9.61 13.28
C ASP A 17 -9.30 8.86 12.45
N ASN A 18 -8.84 7.97 11.56
CA ASN A 18 -9.68 7.15 10.69
C ASN A 18 -10.52 7.95 9.69
N LEU A 19 -10.14 9.19 9.42
CA LEU A 19 -10.89 10.06 8.51
C LEU A 19 -10.47 9.89 7.05
N ILE A 20 -9.26 9.38 6.81
CA ILE A 20 -8.76 9.15 5.46
C ILE A 20 -8.25 7.73 5.37
N LYS A 21 -8.67 7.02 4.35
CA LYS A 21 -8.30 5.63 4.13
C LYS A 21 -7.96 5.43 2.65
N VAL A 22 -6.84 4.76 2.41
CA VAL A 22 -6.39 4.45 1.05
C VAL A 22 -6.17 2.96 0.94
N THR A 23 -6.69 2.37 -0.11
CA THR A 23 -6.44 0.97 -0.43
C THR A 23 -5.71 0.91 -1.77
N VAL A 24 -4.61 0.19 -1.81
CA VAL A 24 -3.85 -0.06 -3.03
C VAL A 24 -3.69 -1.56 -3.22
N ASN A 25 -3.35 -1.97 -4.44
CA ASN A 25 -3.06 -3.38 -4.68
C ASN A 25 -1.56 -3.60 -4.84
N GLY A 26 -1.16 -4.85 -5.00
CA GLY A 26 0.24 -5.20 -5.17
C GLY A 26 0.86 -4.70 -6.47
N ALA A 27 0.04 -4.31 -7.43
CA ALA A 27 0.50 -3.72 -8.68
C ALA A 27 0.67 -2.20 -8.58
N MET A 28 0.60 -1.66 -7.37
CA MET A 28 0.77 -0.23 -7.08
C MET A 28 -0.34 0.63 -7.66
N GLU A 29 -1.53 0.09 -7.77
CA GLU A 29 -2.70 0.84 -8.21
C GLU A 29 -3.53 1.26 -7.01
N ILE A 30 -4.02 2.50 -7.02
CA ILE A 30 -4.94 2.97 -5.99
C ILE A 30 -6.32 2.43 -6.34
N ILE A 31 -6.84 1.57 -5.46
CA ILE A 31 -8.13 0.92 -5.67
C ILE A 31 -9.26 1.76 -5.08
N GLU A 32 -8.99 2.37 -3.93
CA GLU A 32 -10.02 3.16 -3.25
C GLU A 32 -9.37 4.25 -2.42
N LEU A 33 -10.03 5.40 -2.40
CA LEU A 33 -9.67 6.52 -1.53
C LEU A 33 -10.94 6.98 -0.85
N VAL A 34 -10.97 6.86 0.47
CA VAL A 34 -12.12 7.28 1.26
C VAL A 34 -11.74 8.49 2.10
N ILE A 35 -12.52 9.54 2.01
CA ILE A 35 -12.36 10.73 2.84
C ILE A 35 -13.69 10.90 3.58
N GLU A 36 -13.63 10.68 4.89
CA GLU A 36 -14.83 10.83 5.71
C GLU A 36 -15.21 12.31 5.83
N GLU A 37 -16.50 12.54 6.03
CA GLU A 37 -17.03 13.90 6.10
C GLU A 37 -16.31 14.75 7.14
N GLY A 38 -15.98 14.16 8.28
CA GLY A 38 -15.27 14.86 9.36
C GLY A 38 -13.90 15.38 8.98
N ALA A 39 -13.31 14.86 7.92
CA ALA A 39 -11.99 15.31 7.48
C ALA A 39 -12.02 16.77 7.02
N TYR A 40 -13.09 17.17 6.37
CA TYR A 40 -13.22 18.54 5.88
C TYR A 40 -13.33 19.56 7.00
N ALA A 41 -13.79 19.12 8.17
CA ALA A 41 -13.88 19.97 9.34
C ALA A 41 -12.57 19.99 10.14
N ASN A 42 -11.82 18.90 10.12
CA ASN A 42 -10.63 18.74 10.96
C ASN A 42 -9.32 19.11 10.27
N TYR A 43 -9.29 19.11 8.95
CA TYR A 43 -8.10 19.45 8.19
C TYR A 43 -8.30 20.71 7.39
N SER A 44 -7.29 21.58 7.39
CA SER A 44 -7.25 22.67 6.43
C SER A 44 -7.01 22.05 5.04
N GLU A 45 -7.30 22.81 3.99
CA GLU A 45 -7.09 22.35 2.63
C GLU A 45 -5.67 21.81 2.42
N LYS A 46 -4.69 22.55 2.91
CA LYS A 46 -3.28 22.19 2.79
C LYS A 46 -2.94 20.92 3.57
N ASN A 47 -3.45 20.83 4.79
CA ASN A 47 -3.19 19.67 5.64
C ASN A 47 -3.92 18.43 5.13
N LEU A 48 -5.09 18.62 4.56
CA LEU A 48 -5.85 17.52 3.97
C LEU A 48 -5.07 16.91 2.80
N ALA A 49 -4.54 17.75 1.93
CA ALA A 49 -3.74 17.28 0.79
C ALA A 49 -2.52 16.51 1.27
N ARG A 50 -1.84 17.01 2.29
CA ARG A 50 -0.67 16.34 2.87
C ARG A 50 -1.05 15.00 3.50
N ALA A 51 -2.15 14.96 4.23
CA ALA A 51 -2.62 13.74 4.87
C ALA A 51 -2.96 12.67 3.85
N ILE A 52 -3.61 13.06 2.76
CA ILE A 52 -3.93 12.14 1.67
C ILE A 52 -2.65 11.59 1.06
N LYS A 53 -1.70 12.46 0.75
CA LYS A 53 -0.41 12.05 0.19
C LYS A 53 0.33 11.09 1.11
N ASP A 54 0.40 11.41 2.39
CA ASP A 54 1.10 10.57 3.36
C ASP A 54 0.43 9.21 3.52
N THR A 55 -0.89 9.18 3.47
CA THR A 55 -1.64 7.93 3.57
C THR A 55 -1.41 7.06 2.34
N ILE A 56 -1.38 7.67 1.16
CA ILE A 56 -1.05 6.96 -0.08
C ILE A 56 0.36 6.39 0.01
N ASP A 57 1.32 7.19 0.47
CA ASP A 57 2.70 6.74 0.61
C ASP A 57 2.80 5.54 1.56
N LYS A 58 2.07 5.56 2.64
CA LYS A 58 2.05 4.44 3.60
C LYS A 58 1.48 3.18 2.98
N ALA A 59 0.39 3.30 2.23
CA ALA A 59 -0.22 2.15 1.56
C ALA A 59 0.74 1.58 0.50
N MET A 60 1.36 2.45 -0.27
CA MET A 60 2.32 2.04 -1.29
C MET A 60 3.55 1.37 -0.68
N THR A 61 4.00 1.86 0.47
CA THR A 61 5.13 1.26 1.19
C THR A 61 4.80 -0.15 1.63
N LYS A 62 3.58 -0.37 2.13
CA LYS A 62 3.13 -1.71 2.49
C LYS A 62 3.13 -2.64 1.29
N ALA A 63 2.64 -2.15 0.16
CA ALA A 63 2.59 -2.93 -1.08
C ALA A 63 3.99 -3.28 -1.59
N LYS A 64 4.90 -2.31 -1.55
CA LYS A 64 6.29 -2.53 -1.96
C LYS A 64 6.99 -3.55 -1.07
N LYS A 65 6.76 -3.45 0.22
CA LYS A 65 7.35 -4.37 1.19
C LYS A 65 6.86 -5.79 0.96
N ALA A 66 5.57 -5.96 0.76
CA ALA A 66 4.99 -7.28 0.50
C ALA A 66 5.48 -7.85 -0.82
N SER A 67 5.59 -7.02 -1.85
CA SER A 67 6.10 -7.42 -3.14
C SER A 67 7.56 -7.87 -3.05
N SER A 68 8.36 -7.12 -2.29
CA SER A 68 9.76 -7.44 -2.07
C SER A 68 9.91 -8.75 -1.31
N GLU A 69 9.10 -8.97 -0.29
CA GLU A 69 9.12 -10.21 0.48
C GLU A 69 8.71 -11.40 -0.37
N ASN A 70 7.71 -11.20 -1.25
CA ASN A 70 7.27 -12.22 -2.17
C ASN A 70 8.39 -12.62 -3.14
N MET A 71 9.11 -11.62 -3.63
CA MET A 71 10.25 -11.87 -4.50
C MET A 71 11.34 -12.66 -3.80
N LYS A 72 11.65 -12.28 -2.57
CA LYS A 72 12.63 -12.99 -1.77
C LYS A 72 12.22 -14.44 -1.53
N LYS A 73 10.94 -14.63 -1.28
CA LYS A 73 10.39 -15.96 -1.04
C LYS A 73 10.49 -16.82 -2.29
N MET A 74 10.17 -16.26 -3.43
CA MET A 74 10.29 -16.94 -4.71
C MET A 74 11.74 -17.26 -5.04
N MET A 75 12.63 -16.31 -4.81
CA MET A 75 14.05 -16.53 -5.00
C MET A 75 14.60 -17.55 -4.02
N GLY A 76 14.05 -17.57 -2.81
CA GLY A 76 14.42 -18.55 -1.80
C GLY A 76 14.01 -19.96 -2.18
N GLU A 77 12.87 -20.11 -2.79
CA GLU A 77 12.38 -21.41 -3.25
C GLU A 77 13.16 -21.90 -4.46
N MET A 78 13.39 -21.02 -5.40
CA MET A 78 14.24 -21.30 -6.52
C MET A 78 15.69 -21.42 -6.10
N GLY A 79 15.96 -20.69 -5.04
CA GLY A 79 17.28 -20.58 -4.53
C GLY A 79 17.70 -21.78 -3.75
N GLY A 80 16.93 -22.70 -3.48
CA GLY A 80 17.54 -23.89 -3.05
C GLY A 80 18.92 -23.88 -3.65
N LEU A 81 19.18 -22.82 -4.37
CA LEU A 81 20.46 -22.48 -4.92
C LEU A 81 21.43 -22.20 -3.79
N PRO A 82 22.23 -23.17 -3.40
CA PRO A 82 23.09 -23.00 -2.24
C PRO A 82 24.13 -21.91 -2.44
N GLY A 83 24.42 -21.61 -3.65
CA GLY A 83 25.39 -20.57 -3.94
C GLY A 83 24.93 -19.16 -3.67
N LEU A 84 23.65 -18.99 -3.44
CA LEU A 84 23.06 -17.67 -3.24
C LEU A 84 22.60 -17.42 -1.82
N SER A 85 22.65 -18.41 -1.03
CA SER A 85 22.24 -18.29 0.36
C SER A 85 23.34 -17.76 1.26
#